data_79e218e56b52ac7844b3667288cce74f
#
_entry.id   79e218e56b52ac7844b3667288cce74f
#
_cell.length_a   1.000
_cell.length_b   1.000
_cell.length_c   1.000
_cell.angle_alpha   90.00
_cell.angle_beta   90.00
_cell.angle_gamma   90.00
#
_symmetry.space_group_name_H-M   'P 1'
#
loop_
_entity.id
_entity.type
_entity.pdbx_description
1 polymer ?
#
loop_
_entity_poly.entity_id
_entity_poly.type
_entity_poly.pdbx_seq_one_letter_code
_entity_poly.pdbx_strand_id
1 'polypeptide(L)'
;MQNKAVISVSGGMDSTSLLLRLIREDYDVTAISFDYGQKHIIELHRLKKNLEYLKSKGYNVSYKKIDLKSITSSFTSSLTSKDIDVPEGFYEEESMKQTVVPNRNAMFSSIAYGIALSIANENRQEVKLALGVHSGDHAIYPDCRPEFYEKLFDCFSTGNWDGHLVKPYL
;
A
#
# COMPACT_ATOMS: atom_id res chain seq x y z
N MET A 1 16.04 -17.26 -11.54
CA MET A 1 14.82 -16.46 -11.74
C MET A 1 14.95 -15.22 -10.85
N GLN A 2 14.54 -14.05 -11.34
CA GLN A 2 14.56 -12.82 -10.55
C GLN A 2 13.51 -12.87 -9.44
N ASN A 3 13.87 -12.42 -8.24
CA ASN A 3 12.94 -12.36 -7.11
C ASN A 3 11.81 -11.35 -7.41
N LYS A 4 10.59 -11.67 -7.00
CA LYS A 4 9.42 -10.83 -7.28
C LYS A 4 8.94 -10.13 -6.02
N ALA A 5 8.49 -8.89 -6.18
CA ALA A 5 7.88 -8.12 -5.12
C ALA A 5 6.63 -7.37 -5.60
N VAL A 6 5.65 -7.29 -4.73
CA VAL A 6 4.49 -6.40 -4.87
C VAL A 6 4.59 -5.33 -3.82
N ILE A 7 4.37 -4.08 -4.19
CA ILE A 7 4.42 -2.95 -3.27
C ILE A 7 3.20 -2.04 -3.42
N SER A 8 2.62 -1.64 -2.29
CA SER A 8 1.65 -0.54 -2.24
C SER A 8 2.38 0.80 -2.23
N VAL A 9 2.08 1.67 -3.20
CA VAL A 9 2.72 2.98 -3.37
C VAL A 9 1.67 4.09 -3.43
N SER A 10 1.85 5.13 -2.61
CA SER A 10 1.01 6.32 -2.62
C SER A 10 1.58 7.46 -3.48
N GLY A 11 2.90 7.47 -3.69
CA GLY A 11 3.64 8.59 -4.27
C GLY A 11 4.22 9.53 -3.20
N GLY A 12 4.01 9.23 -1.92
CA GLY A 12 4.70 9.84 -0.79
C GLY A 12 6.14 9.35 -0.64
N MET A 13 6.89 9.98 0.23
CA MET A 13 8.34 9.75 0.40
C MET A 13 8.64 8.31 0.84
N ASP A 14 7.94 7.79 1.85
CA ASP A 14 8.23 6.48 2.45
C ASP A 14 7.98 5.34 1.46
N SER A 15 6.81 5.32 0.81
CA SER A 15 6.49 4.30 -0.19
C SER A 15 7.40 4.37 -1.42
N THR A 16 7.85 5.58 -1.80
CA THR A 16 8.81 5.76 -2.89
C THR A 16 10.20 5.27 -2.49
N SER A 17 10.65 5.55 -1.26
CA SER A 17 11.92 5.05 -0.74
C SER A 17 11.96 3.52 -0.68
N LEU A 18 10.86 2.90 -0.24
CA LEU A 18 10.71 1.45 -0.20
C LEU A 18 10.72 0.84 -1.62
N LEU A 19 10.06 1.48 -2.59
CA LEU A 19 10.13 1.08 -4.00
C LEU A 19 11.56 1.10 -4.54
N LEU A 20 12.31 2.18 -4.25
CA LEU A 20 13.70 2.30 -4.68
C LEU A 20 14.60 1.25 -4.02
N ARG A 21 14.34 0.89 -2.76
CA ARG A 21 15.05 -0.17 -2.07
C ARG A 21 14.84 -1.53 -2.74
N LEU A 22 13.59 -1.89 -3.07
CA LEU A 22 13.29 -3.13 -3.80
C LEU A 22 13.98 -3.18 -5.16
N ILE A 23 14.00 -2.08 -5.91
CA ILE A 23 14.70 -1.98 -7.21
C ILE A 23 16.21 -2.18 -7.01
N ARG A 24 16.81 -1.57 -5.98
CA ARG A 24 18.23 -1.71 -5.68
C ARG A 24 18.61 -3.14 -5.27
N GLU A 25 17.67 -3.86 -4.65
CA GLU A 25 17.83 -5.27 -4.28
C GLU A 25 17.48 -6.23 -5.43
N ASP A 26 17.35 -5.70 -6.67
CA ASP A 26 17.11 -6.45 -7.91
C ASP A 26 15.81 -7.27 -7.94
N TYR A 27 14.75 -6.77 -7.29
CA TYR A 27 13.42 -7.36 -7.42
C TYR A 27 12.76 -6.95 -8.74
N ASP A 28 12.02 -7.90 -9.34
CA ASP A 28 11.00 -7.61 -10.36
C ASP A 28 9.75 -7.08 -9.64
N VAL A 29 9.51 -5.77 -9.75
CA VAL A 29 8.56 -5.06 -8.89
C VAL A 29 7.25 -4.80 -9.61
N THR A 30 6.15 -5.19 -8.96
CA THR A 30 4.78 -4.75 -9.30
C THR A 30 4.33 -3.71 -8.27
N ALA A 31 4.24 -2.46 -8.71
CA ALA A 31 3.73 -1.35 -7.89
C ALA A 31 2.21 -1.23 -8.04
N ILE A 32 1.51 -1.07 -6.92
CA ILE A 32 0.05 -0.89 -6.87
C ILE A 32 -0.25 0.44 -6.19
N SER A 33 -1.09 1.26 -6.79
CA SER A 33 -1.66 2.42 -6.10
C SER A 33 -3.18 2.31 -6.02
N PHE A 34 -3.73 2.95 -5.00
CA PHE A 34 -5.16 2.96 -4.74
C PHE A 34 -5.73 4.37 -4.93
N ASP A 35 -6.76 4.47 -5.77
CA ASP A 35 -7.58 5.66 -5.91
C ASP A 35 -8.87 5.42 -5.12
N TYR A 36 -8.90 5.96 -3.89
CA TYR A 36 -10.02 5.77 -2.97
C TYR A 36 -10.80 7.07 -2.72
N GLY A 37 -10.65 8.06 -3.63
CA GLY A 37 -11.30 9.36 -3.51
C GLY A 37 -10.61 10.32 -2.53
N GLN A 38 -9.31 10.10 -2.26
CA GLN A 38 -8.52 10.96 -1.39
C GLN A 38 -8.43 12.39 -1.91
N LYS A 39 -8.46 13.37 -1.00
CA LYS A 39 -8.29 14.80 -1.34
C LYS A 39 -6.93 15.11 -1.97
N HIS A 40 -5.88 14.40 -1.54
CA HIS A 40 -4.51 14.56 -2.05
C HIS A 40 -4.23 13.77 -3.34
N ILE A 41 -5.06 13.95 -4.36
CA ILE A 41 -4.92 13.29 -5.67
C ILE A 41 -3.57 13.59 -6.35
N ILE A 42 -2.89 14.67 -5.92
CA ILE A 42 -1.55 15.05 -6.40
C ILE A 42 -0.50 13.96 -6.18
N GLU A 43 -0.69 13.10 -5.17
CA GLU A 43 0.22 11.99 -4.88
C GLU A 43 0.25 10.97 -6.02
N LEU A 44 -0.92 10.62 -6.57
CA LEU A 44 -1.00 9.71 -7.72
C LEU A 44 -0.34 10.30 -8.96
N HIS A 45 -0.42 11.63 -9.13
CA HIS A 45 0.26 12.31 -10.23
C HIS A 45 1.79 12.30 -10.05
N ARG A 46 2.26 12.53 -8.83
CA ARG A 46 3.70 12.42 -8.49
C ARG A 46 4.22 11.01 -8.69
N LEU A 47 3.46 10.01 -8.26
CA LEU A 47 3.81 8.61 -8.49
C LEU A 47 4.02 8.31 -9.97
N LYS A 48 3.09 8.75 -10.83
CA LYS A 48 3.22 8.54 -12.28
C LYS A 48 4.52 9.15 -12.82
N LYS A 49 4.86 10.37 -12.43
CA LYS A 49 6.12 11.02 -12.82
C LYS A 49 7.36 10.26 -12.33
N ASN A 50 7.31 9.76 -11.09
CA ASN A 50 8.40 8.95 -10.54
C ASN A 50 8.60 7.65 -11.33
N LEU A 51 7.52 6.97 -11.70
CA LEU A 51 7.59 5.76 -12.52
C LEU A 51 8.11 6.03 -13.94
N GLU A 52 7.69 7.14 -14.56
CA GLU A 52 8.20 7.59 -15.85
C GLU A 52 9.71 7.90 -15.77
N TYR A 53 10.14 8.56 -14.70
CA TYR A 53 11.57 8.82 -14.45
C TYR A 53 12.36 7.51 -14.27
N LEU A 54 11.88 6.57 -13.47
CA LEU A 54 12.53 5.27 -13.29
C LEU A 54 12.66 4.53 -14.62
N LYS A 55 11.60 4.51 -15.41
CA LYS A 55 11.62 3.92 -16.75
C LYS A 55 12.67 4.58 -17.65
N SER A 56 12.81 5.90 -17.61
CA SER A 56 13.84 6.63 -18.39
C SER A 56 15.28 6.28 -17.95
N LYS A 57 15.45 5.75 -16.74
CA LYS A 57 16.73 5.26 -16.20
C LYS A 57 16.96 3.76 -16.41
N GLY A 58 16.08 3.09 -17.14
CA GLY A 58 16.17 1.67 -17.46
C GLY A 58 15.54 0.73 -16.41
N TYR A 59 14.89 1.26 -15.39
CA TYR A 59 14.18 0.45 -14.39
C TYR A 59 12.74 0.21 -14.82
N ASN A 60 12.40 -1.04 -15.09
CA ASN A 60 11.04 -1.43 -15.44
C ASN A 60 10.28 -1.82 -14.17
N VAL A 61 9.24 -1.06 -13.86
CA VAL A 61 8.30 -1.33 -12.77
C VAL A 61 6.93 -1.56 -13.38
N SER A 62 6.36 -2.74 -13.16
CA SER A 62 4.96 -3.01 -13.52
C SER A 62 4.05 -2.18 -12.62
N TYR A 63 3.05 -1.49 -13.20
CA TYR A 63 2.20 -0.60 -12.42
C TYR A 63 0.73 -0.89 -12.61
N LYS A 64 -0.02 -0.96 -11.51
CA LYS A 64 -1.48 -1.10 -11.49
C LYS A 64 -2.10 -0.02 -10.61
N LYS A 65 -3.08 0.72 -11.14
CA LYS A 65 -3.94 1.62 -10.36
C LYS A 65 -5.27 0.92 -10.08
N ILE A 66 -5.64 0.81 -8.82
CA ILE A 66 -6.90 0.19 -8.37
C ILE A 66 -7.86 1.30 -7.95
N ASP A 67 -9.04 1.34 -8.55
CA ASP A 67 -10.09 2.29 -8.19
C ASP A 67 -11.00 1.68 -7.11
N LEU A 68 -11.05 2.33 -5.95
CA LEU A 68 -11.86 1.94 -4.79
C LEU A 68 -12.92 2.99 -4.43
N LYS A 69 -13.12 4.02 -5.25
CA LYS A 69 -14.01 5.14 -4.93
C LYS A 69 -15.44 4.71 -4.63
N SER A 70 -15.96 3.73 -5.35
CA SER A 70 -17.31 3.21 -5.12
C SER A 70 -17.45 2.54 -3.74
N ILE A 71 -16.41 1.92 -3.23
CA ILE A 71 -16.38 1.27 -1.91
C ILE A 71 -16.22 2.33 -0.83
N THR A 72 -15.22 3.17 -0.97
CA THR A 72 -14.86 4.16 0.05
C THR A 72 -15.84 5.32 0.16
N SER A 73 -16.67 5.57 -0.86
CA SER A 73 -17.79 6.53 -0.78
C SER A 73 -18.84 6.15 0.28
N SER A 74 -18.86 4.89 0.72
CA SER A 74 -19.71 4.42 1.82
C SER A 74 -19.08 4.64 3.21
N PHE A 75 -17.84 5.15 3.29
CA PHE A 75 -17.14 5.36 4.55
C PHE A 75 -17.13 6.85 4.92
N THR A 76 -17.24 7.13 6.22
CA THR A 76 -17.14 8.49 6.75
C THR A 76 -15.73 8.79 7.17
N SER A 77 -15.07 9.77 6.51
CA SER A 77 -13.74 10.26 6.88
C SER A 77 -13.53 11.66 6.30
N SER A 78 -12.80 12.52 7.01
CA SER A 78 -12.42 13.84 6.52
C SER A 78 -11.50 13.79 5.28
N LEU A 79 -10.80 12.68 5.05
CA LEU A 79 -9.94 12.51 3.87
C LEU A 79 -10.73 12.14 2.60
N THR A 80 -11.95 11.62 2.72
CA THR A 80 -12.79 11.19 1.58
C THR A 80 -14.07 12.00 1.44
N SER A 81 -14.61 12.56 2.54
CA SER A 81 -15.83 13.36 2.53
C SER A 81 -15.54 14.80 2.11
N LYS A 82 -16.36 15.33 1.20
CA LYS A 82 -16.25 16.72 0.73
C LYS A 82 -16.68 17.74 1.78
N ASP A 83 -17.59 17.33 2.67
CA ASP A 83 -18.27 18.18 3.64
C ASP A 83 -17.55 18.24 5.02
N ILE A 84 -16.43 17.54 5.17
CA ILE A 84 -15.65 17.51 6.41
C ILE A 84 -14.27 18.09 6.11
N ASP A 85 -13.91 19.18 6.77
CA ASP A 85 -12.58 19.75 6.64
C ASP A 85 -11.53 18.83 7.27
N VAL A 86 -10.33 18.80 6.66
CA VAL A 86 -9.19 18.10 7.25
C VAL A 86 -8.70 18.92 8.42
N PRO A 87 -8.69 18.41 9.65
CA PRO A 87 -8.22 19.16 10.80
C PRO A 87 -6.72 19.50 10.64
N GLU A 88 -6.37 20.72 11.02
CA GLU A 88 -4.99 21.18 11.15
C GLU A 88 -4.57 21.00 12.62
N GLY A 89 -3.41 20.41 12.87
CA GLY A 89 -2.91 20.21 14.24
C GLY A 89 -1.79 19.18 14.34
N PHE A 90 -1.35 18.93 15.56
CA PHE A 90 -0.35 17.90 15.84
C PHE A 90 -0.98 16.51 15.76
N TYR A 91 -0.20 15.52 15.29
CA TYR A 91 -0.64 14.13 15.05
C TYR A 91 -1.24 13.42 16.28
N GLU A 92 -0.95 13.90 17.48
CA GLU A 92 -1.44 13.32 18.74
C GLU A 92 -2.82 13.84 19.17
N GLU A 93 -3.38 14.81 18.47
CA GLU A 93 -4.68 15.39 18.83
C GLU A 93 -5.84 14.45 18.42
N GLU A 94 -6.88 14.43 19.27
CA GLU A 94 -8.07 13.60 19.05
C GLU A 94 -8.82 13.97 17.75
N SER A 95 -8.68 15.21 17.31
CA SER A 95 -9.19 15.72 16.03
C SER A 95 -8.65 14.95 14.82
N MET A 96 -7.42 14.45 14.91
CA MET A 96 -6.79 13.68 13.83
C MET A 96 -7.42 12.30 13.61
N LYS A 97 -8.17 11.78 14.59
CA LYS A 97 -8.95 10.53 14.42
C LYS A 97 -9.99 10.63 13.29
N GLN A 98 -10.46 11.83 12.98
CA GLN A 98 -11.39 12.08 11.88
C GLN A 98 -10.75 11.87 10.49
N THR A 99 -9.42 11.83 10.41
CA THR A 99 -8.68 11.52 9.17
C THR A 99 -8.63 10.03 8.89
N VAL A 100 -8.98 9.18 9.86
CA VAL A 100 -8.97 7.73 9.67
C VAL A 100 -10.03 7.32 8.65
N VAL A 101 -9.61 6.71 7.55
CA VAL A 101 -10.51 6.01 6.64
C VAL A 101 -10.68 4.59 7.18
N PRO A 102 -11.89 4.21 7.60
CA PRO A 102 -12.10 2.92 8.26
C PRO A 102 -11.55 1.74 7.43
N ASN A 103 -10.78 0.87 8.09
CA ASN A 103 -10.25 -0.36 7.51
C ASN A 103 -9.41 -0.20 6.23
N ARG A 104 -8.91 1.00 5.94
CA ARG A 104 -8.19 1.33 4.68
C ARG A 104 -6.98 0.43 4.46
N ASN A 105 -6.10 0.32 5.44
CA ASN A 105 -4.86 -0.43 5.29
C ASN A 105 -5.11 -1.95 5.20
N ALA A 106 -6.15 -2.49 5.85
CA ALA A 106 -6.56 -3.88 5.68
C ALA A 106 -7.08 -4.15 4.26
N MET A 107 -7.93 -3.26 3.70
CA MET A 107 -8.41 -3.39 2.32
C MET A 107 -7.26 -3.35 1.31
N PHE A 108 -6.35 -2.38 1.45
CA PHE A 108 -5.20 -2.26 0.56
C PHE A 108 -4.32 -3.50 0.64
N SER A 109 -4.07 -3.99 1.85
CA SER A 109 -3.29 -5.20 2.09
C SER A 109 -3.94 -6.43 1.50
N SER A 110 -5.27 -6.59 1.65
CA SER A 110 -6.02 -7.72 1.08
C SER A 110 -5.90 -7.77 -0.44
N ILE A 111 -6.08 -6.63 -1.11
CA ILE A 111 -5.99 -6.56 -2.58
C ILE A 111 -4.55 -6.80 -3.04
N ALA A 112 -3.59 -6.16 -2.38
CA ALA A 112 -2.17 -6.33 -2.70
C ALA A 112 -1.71 -7.78 -2.47
N TYR A 113 -2.17 -8.42 -1.40
CA TYR A 113 -1.91 -9.83 -1.13
C TYR A 113 -2.49 -10.75 -2.20
N GLY A 114 -3.73 -10.54 -2.63
CA GLY A 114 -4.34 -11.32 -3.70
C GLY A 114 -3.57 -11.21 -5.02
N ILE A 115 -3.08 -10.01 -5.35
CA ILE A 115 -2.23 -9.81 -6.54
C ILE A 115 -0.88 -10.52 -6.36
N ALA A 116 -0.25 -10.41 -5.19
CA ALA A 116 1.00 -11.09 -4.90
C ALA A 116 0.86 -12.62 -4.97
N LEU A 117 -0.22 -13.17 -4.44
CA LEU A 117 -0.52 -14.60 -4.48
C LEU A 117 -0.77 -15.08 -5.93
N SER A 118 -1.47 -14.30 -6.74
CA SER A 118 -1.65 -14.62 -8.16
C SER A 118 -0.31 -14.69 -8.90
N ILE A 119 0.58 -13.71 -8.65
CA ILE A 119 1.93 -13.72 -9.23
C ILE A 119 2.75 -14.90 -8.71
N ALA A 120 2.65 -15.23 -7.42
CA ALA A 120 3.35 -16.36 -6.82
C ALA A 120 2.93 -17.69 -7.47
N ASN A 121 1.63 -17.90 -7.67
CA ASN A 121 1.08 -19.11 -8.27
C ASN A 121 1.45 -19.25 -9.75
N GLU A 122 1.36 -18.16 -10.52
CA GLU A 122 1.75 -18.14 -11.94
C GLU A 122 3.22 -18.49 -12.14
N ASN A 123 4.09 -18.01 -11.26
CA ASN A 123 5.54 -18.17 -11.38
C ASN A 123 6.09 -19.34 -10.54
N ARG A 124 5.26 -19.96 -9.70
CA ARG A 124 5.64 -21.02 -8.76
C ARG A 124 6.85 -20.64 -7.89
N GLN A 125 6.82 -19.42 -7.36
CA GLN A 125 7.89 -18.88 -6.52
C GLN A 125 7.34 -17.94 -5.44
N GLU A 126 8.16 -17.72 -4.42
CA GLU A 126 7.86 -16.77 -3.36
C GLU A 126 7.81 -15.33 -3.91
N VAL A 127 6.85 -14.54 -3.42
CA VAL A 127 6.69 -13.12 -3.73
C VAL A 127 6.73 -12.32 -2.43
N LYS A 128 7.53 -11.27 -2.37
CA LYS A 128 7.54 -10.32 -1.26
C LYS A 128 6.40 -9.32 -1.41
N LEU A 129 5.66 -9.08 -0.31
CA LEU A 129 4.66 -8.03 -0.24
C LEU A 129 5.17 -6.90 0.68
N ALA A 130 5.40 -5.74 0.09
CA ALA A 130 5.87 -4.54 0.76
C ALA A 130 4.72 -3.54 0.93
N LEU A 131 4.52 -3.06 2.15
CA LEU A 131 3.52 -2.06 2.49
C LEU A 131 4.24 -0.85 3.06
N GLY A 132 4.13 0.29 2.39
CA GLY A 132 4.79 1.55 2.81
C GLY A 132 4.10 2.17 4.01
N VAL A 133 4.16 1.49 5.16
CA VAL A 133 3.56 1.93 6.41
C VAL A 133 4.66 2.44 7.32
N HIS A 134 4.46 3.63 7.87
CA HIS A 134 5.41 4.24 8.80
C HIS A 134 5.06 3.86 10.24
N SER A 135 6.01 3.24 10.95
CA SER A 135 5.81 2.83 12.35
C SER A 135 5.61 4.01 13.32
N GLY A 136 6.02 5.24 12.95
CA GLY A 136 5.77 6.45 13.73
C GLY A 136 4.30 6.84 13.86
N ASP A 137 3.45 6.39 12.95
CA ASP A 137 2.02 6.75 12.92
C ASP A 137 1.15 5.84 13.82
N HIS A 138 1.74 4.88 14.52
CA HIS A 138 1.02 3.88 15.32
C HIS A 138 0.21 4.45 16.50
N ALA A 139 0.52 5.66 16.94
CA ALA A 139 -0.22 6.32 18.03
C ALA A 139 -1.66 6.65 17.60
N ILE A 140 -1.84 7.12 16.35
CA ILE A 140 -3.15 7.52 15.81
C ILE A 140 -3.78 6.40 14.97
N TYR A 141 -2.95 5.69 14.19
CA TYR A 141 -3.41 4.66 13.27
C TYR A 141 -3.07 3.27 13.81
N PRO A 142 -4.02 2.60 14.49
CA PRO A 142 -3.81 1.24 15.01
C PRO A 142 -3.38 0.24 13.93
N ASP A 143 -3.83 0.47 12.70
CA ASP A 143 -3.50 -0.32 11.52
C ASP A 143 -2.12 -0.01 10.89
N CYS A 144 -1.28 0.79 11.60
CA CYS A 144 0.14 0.96 11.32
C CYS A 144 1.05 0.16 12.27
N ARG A 145 0.47 -0.56 13.23
CA ARG A 145 1.23 -1.33 14.23
C ARG A 145 1.75 -2.64 13.66
N PRO A 146 2.98 -3.07 14.03
CA PRO A 146 3.53 -4.37 13.60
C PRO A 146 2.59 -5.54 13.89
N GLU A 147 2.01 -5.59 15.10
CA GLU A 147 1.06 -6.63 15.51
C GLU A 147 -0.15 -6.76 14.57
N PHE A 148 -0.64 -5.63 14.03
CA PHE A 148 -1.74 -5.64 13.06
C PHE A 148 -1.34 -6.40 11.79
N TYR A 149 -0.15 -6.10 11.26
CA TYR A 149 0.34 -6.75 10.04
C TYR A 149 0.68 -8.22 10.25
N GLU A 150 1.26 -8.59 11.37
CA GLU A 150 1.51 -9.99 11.71
C GLU A 150 0.22 -10.81 11.68
N LYS A 151 -0.82 -10.35 12.39
CA LYS A 151 -2.12 -11.03 12.41
C LYS A 151 -2.81 -11.04 11.04
N LEU A 152 -2.67 -9.97 10.27
CA LEU A 152 -3.26 -9.85 8.94
C LEU A 152 -2.60 -10.84 7.96
N PHE A 153 -1.28 -10.94 7.98
CA PHE A 153 -0.54 -11.91 7.15
C PHE A 153 -0.85 -13.35 7.56
N ASP A 154 -0.96 -13.64 8.85
CA ASP A 154 -1.35 -14.96 9.35
C ASP A 154 -2.75 -15.34 8.84
N CYS A 155 -3.70 -14.40 8.92
CA CYS A 155 -5.05 -14.58 8.38
C CYS A 155 -5.02 -14.90 6.88
N PHE A 156 -4.29 -14.11 6.09
CA PHE A 156 -4.20 -14.32 4.65
C PHE A 156 -3.50 -15.64 4.30
N SER A 157 -2.42 -15.98 4.98
CA SER A 157 -1.69 -17.21 4.76
C SER A 157 -2.55 -18.45 5.08
N THR A 158 -3.32 -18.39 6.17
CA THR A 158 -4.22 -19.46 6.60
C THR A 158 -5.43 -19.59 5.68
N GLY A 159 -5.94 -18.48 5.17
CA GLY A 159 -7.14 -18.43 4.34
C GLY A 159 -6.94 -18.82 2.87
N ASN A 160 -5.72 -19.10 2.42
CA ASN A 160 -5.41 -19.40 1.03
C ASN A 160 -4.52 -20.64 0.90
N TRP A 161 -4.77 -21.49 -0.13
CA TRP A 161 -4.05 -22.75 -0.37
C TRP A 161 -2.52 -22.55 -0.42
N ASP A 162 -2.05 -21.59 -1.20
CA ASP A 162 -0.63 -21.30 -1.37
C ASP A 162 -0.22 -20.00 -0.65
N GLY A 163 -0.94 -19.63 0.40
CA GLY A 163 -0.73 -18.38 1.13
C GLY A 163 0.68 -18.24 1.69
N HIS A 164 1.36 -19.36 1.95
CA HIS A 164 2.75 -19.38 2.39
C HIS A 164 3.76 -18.84 1.37
N LEU A 165 3.38 -18.73 0.08
CA LEU A 165 4.24 -18.17 -0.98
C LEU A 165 4.33 -16.66 -0.94
N VAL A 166 3.40 -15.97 -0.26
CA VAL A 166 3.49 -14.51 -0.07
C VAL A 166 4.12 -14.23 1.28
N LYS A 167 5.22 -13.50 1.27
CA LYS A 167 5.99 -13.15 2.46
C LYS A 167 6.02 -11.64 2.68
N PRO A 168 5.88 -11.18 3.93
CA PRO A 168 6.10 -9.78 4.23
C PRO A 168 7.52 -9.36 3.85
N TYR A 169 7.67 -8.15 3.33
CA TYR A 169 8.96 -7.50 3.16
C TYR A 169 9.14 -6.50 4.32
N LEU A 170 10.11 -6.75 5.18
CA LEU A 170 10.39 -6.01 6.42
C LEU A 170 11.65 -5.15 6.27
#